data_51fde6e496fe6955acc2d1023a71a7b8
#
_entry.id   51fde6e496fe6955acc2d1023a71a7b8
#
_cell.length_a   1.000
_cell.length_b   1.000
_cell.length_c   1.000
_cell.angle_alpha   90.00
_cell.angle_beta   90.00
_cell.angle_gamma   90.00
#
_symmetry.space_group_name_H-M   'P 1'
#
loop_
_entity.id
_entity.type
_entity.pdbx_description
1 polymer ?
#
loop_
_entity_poly.entity_id
_entity_poly.type
_entity_poly.pdbx_seq_one_letter_code
_entity_poly.pdbx_strand_id
1 'polypeptide(L)'
;MKIAVCLKQVPTRDWQPRLDEAKSWIREQDATFEMNEPDAYALEEGLRLKEKHGGEVVVCSLGPSRVAQVLREALARGADRAIHVQLDAAGAGGHNDAFVVAAALAEAMQSEQFDLVLTGLQSDDQGFGQTGVILAERLGLPHATIVMDVQVAPPNVRVKRELEGGWFQWVSMPLPAVLTIQSGINQLRYATLKGIMAAKKKEIRKAAASGGAAKQKIVSLYVPEKGKKTQIIPGSPAEAAKELVRKLREEARVIQ
;
A
#
# COMPACT_ATOMS: atom_id res chain seq x y z
N MET A 1 20.82 -10.55 0.00
CA MET A 1 20.05 -9.35 -0.41
C MET A 1 19.25 -8.84 0.77
N LYS A 2 19.33 -7.56 1.07
CA LYS A 2 18.59 -6.96 2.19
C LYS A 2 17.41 -6.15 1.65
N ILE A 3 16.20 -6.58 1.97
CA ILE A 3 14.97 -6.03 1.39
C ILE A 3 14.15 -5.36 2.49
N ALA A 4 13.79 -4.08 2.29
CA ALA A 4 12.77 -3.42 3.10
C ALA A 4 11.40 -3.61 2.46
N VAL A 5 10.37 -3.84 3.27
CA VAL A 5 8.98 -3.81 2.83
C VAL A 5 8.20 -2.86 3.72
N CYS A 6 7.67 -1.79 3.15
CA CYS A 6 6.83 -0.85 3.87
C CYS A 6 5.39 -1.36 3.90
N LEU A 7 4.78 -1.34 5.08
CA LEU A 7 3.42 -1.81 5.31
C LEU A 7 2.58 -0.69 5.92
N LYS A 8 1.36 -0.54 5.44
CA LYS A 8 0.34 0.32 6.06
C LYS A 8 -0.72 -0.52 6.75
N GLN A 9 -1.16 -0.10 7.92
CA GLN A 9 -2.36 -0.60 8.54
C GLN A 9 -3.55 0.25 8.08
N VAL A 10 -4.57 -0.39 7.53
CA VAL A 10 -5.78 0.27 7.01
C VAL A 10 -7.03 -0.29 7.68
N PRO A 11 -8.16 0.45 7.71
CA PRO A 11 -9.44 -0.12 8.11
C PRO A 11 -9.82 -1.29 7.20
N THR A 12 -10.49 -2.31 7.77
CA THR A 12 -10.98 -3.46 7.00
C THR A 12 -12.02 -3.04 5.95
N ARG A 13 -12.07 -3.74 4.83
CA ARG A 13 -12.93 -3.39 3.67
C ARG A 13 -14.42 -3.45 3.96
N ASP A 14 -14.84 -4.29 4.88
CA ASP A 14 -16.24 -4.44 5.30
C ASP A 14 -16.67 -3.39 6.33
N TRP A 15 -15.71 -2.65 6.92
CA TRP A 15 -16.03 -1.58 7.85
C TRP A 15 -16.62 -0.37 7.14
N GLN A 16 -17.78 0.10 7.60
CA GLN A 16 -18.41 1.31 7.09
C GLN A 16 -17.83 2.54 7.81
N PRO A 17 -17.20 3.48 7.07
CA PRO A 17 -16.58 4.64 7.67
C PRO A 17 -17.58 5.50 8.46
N ARG A 18 -17.25 5.78 9.72
CA ARG A 18 -17.93 6.75 10.57
C ARG A 18 -16.98 7.91 10.80
N LEU A 19 -17.47 9.13 10.60
CA LEU A 19 -16.67 10.34 10.76
C LEU A 19 -16.69 10.81 12.20
N ASP A 20 -15.62 11.51 12.61
CA ASP A 20 -15.57 12.27 13.83
C ASP A 20 -16.55 13.46 13.78
N GLU A 21 -16.80 14.11 14.93
CA GLU A 21 -17.72 15.25 15.01
C GLU A 21 -17.23 16.45 14.18
N ALA A 22 -15.91 16.62 14.10
CA ALA A 22 -15.28 17.68 13.32
C ALA A 22 -15.25 17.40 11.81
N LYS A 23 -15.67 16.19 11.37
CA LYS A 23 -15.55 15.71 9.98
C LYS A 23 -14.12 15.84 9.42
N SER A 24 -13.16 15.75 10.29
CA SER A 24 -11.73 15.84 9.95
C SER A 24 -11.10 14.47 9.76
N TRP A 25 -11.67 13.41 10.38
CA TRP A 25 -11.19 12.05 10.26
C TRP A 25 -12.28 11.00 10.53
N ILE A 26 -11.90 9.74 10.39
CA ILE A 26 -12.74 8.60 10.77
C ILE A 26 -12.67 8.36 12.28
N ARG A 27 -13.72 7.77 12.84
CA ARG A 27 -13.75 7.33 14.25
C ARG A 27 -12.99 6.02 14.38
N GLU A 28 -11.68 6.09 14.57
CA GLU A 28 -10.77 4.94 14.62
C GLU A 28 -11.12 3.91 15.70
N GLN A 29 -11.72 4.35 16.80
CA GLN A 29 -12.15 3.47 17.91
C GLN A 29 -13.23 2.48 17.50
N ASP A 30 -13.98 2.77 16.44
CA ASP A 30 -15.06 1.93 15.94
C ASP A 30 -14.58 1.03 14.78
N ALA A 31 -13.32 1.18 14.35
CA ALA A 31 -12.76 0.49 13.19
C ALA A 31 -11.99 -0.77 13.60
N THR A 32 -12.10 -1.78 12.77
CA THR A 32 -11.16 -2.90 12.74
C THR A 32 -10.10 -2.65 11.67
N PHE A 33 -8.90 -3.18 11.87
CA PHE A 33 -7.75 -2.86 11.03
C PHE A 33 -7.07 -4.12 10.51
N GLU A 34 -6.52 -4.02 9.30
CA GLU A 34 -5.78 -5.08 8.62
C GLU A 34 -4.55 -4.52 7.90
N MET A 35 -3.71 -5.41 7.36
CA MET A 35 -2.62 -5.02 6.47
C MET A 35 -3.20 -4.59 5.13
N ASN A 36 -2.75 -3.46 4.62
CA ASN A 36 -3.07 -3.00 3.27
C ASN A 36 -2.79 -4.09 2.23
N GLU A 37 -3.75 -4.40 1.34
CA GLU A 37 -3.61 -5.53 0.41
C GLU A 37 -2.45 -5.37 -0.57
N PRO A 38 -2.23 -4.22 -1.24
CA PRO A 38 -1.05 -4.04 -2.08
C PRO A 38 0.28 -4.25 -1.35
N ASP A 39 0.35 -3.88 -0.06
CA ASP A 39 1.54 -4.12 0.75
C ASP A 39 1.74 -5.59 1.09
N ALA A 40 0.66 -6.38 1.18
CA ALA A 40 0.75 -7.83 1.34
C ALA A 40 1.38 -8.49 0.10
N TYR A 41 1.08 -7.99 -1.11
CA TYR A 41 1.76 -8.43 -2.34
C TYR A 41 3.24 -8.01 -2.37
N ALA A 42 3.55 -6.80 -1.90
CA ALA A 42 4.93 -6.35 -1.76
C ALA A 42 5.72 -7.22 -0.76
N LEU A 43 5.10 -7.59 0.36
CA LEU A 43 5.69 -8.50 1.34
C LEU A 43 5.96 -9.87 0.73
N GLU A 44 4.98 -10.45 0.05
CA GLU A 44 5.15 -11.76 -0.61
C GLU A 44 6.28 -11.72 -1.63
N GLU A 45 6.37 -10.64 -2.42
CA GLU A 45 7.45 -10.50 -3.40
C GLU A 45 8.82 -10.42 -2.71
N GLY A 46 8.94 -9.63 -1.64
CA GLY A 46 10.17 -9.57 -0.84
C GLY A 46 10.57 -10.92 -0.27
N LEU A 47 9.62 -11.72 0.20
CA LEU A 47 9.88 -13.08 0.71
C LEU A 47 10.33 -14.04 -0.40
N ARG A 48 9.71 -13.99 -1.57
CA ARG A 48 10.11 -14.80 -2.75
C ARG A 48 11.51 -14.44 -3.24
N LEU A 49 11.84 -13.14 -3.30
CA LEU A 49 13.17 -12.68 -3.65
C LEU A 49 14.21 -13.14 -2.63
N LYS A 50 13.91 -13.07 -1.33
CA LYS A 50 14.77 -13.64 -0.27
C LYS A 50 14.98 -15.15 -0.44
N GLU A 51 13.94 -15.91 -0.71
CA GLU A 51 14.01 -17.36 -0.93
C GLU A 51 14.91 -17.70 -2.12
N LYS A 52 14.87 -16.88 -3.18
CA LYS A 52 15.65 -17.08 -4.42
C LYS A 52 17.11 -16.62 -4.30
N HIS A 53 17.35 -15.49 -3.63
CA HIS A 53 18.66 -14.83 -3.62
C HIS A 53 19.36 -14.83 -2.26
N GLY A 54 18.72 -15.35 -1.23
CA GLY A 54 19.21 -15.27 0.15
C GLY A 54 19.08 -13.87 0.75
N GLY A 55 19.45 -13.74 2.03
CA GLY A 55 19.47 -12.47 2.76
C GLY A 55 18.34 -12.31 3.75
N GLU A 56 17.87 -11.08 3.97
CA GLU A 56 16.82 -10.77 4.95
C GLU A 56 15.72 -9.89 4.40
N VAL A 57 14.51 -10.04 4.96
CA VAL A 57 13.36 -9.14 4.74
C VAL A 57 13.04 -8.41 6.05
N VAL A 58 13.12 -7.09 6.00
CA VAL A 58 12.81 -6.19 7.12
C VAL A 58 11.51 -5.45 6.80
N VAL A 59 10.48 -5.61 7.64
CA VAL A 59 9.22 -4.90 7.44
C VAL A 59 9.22 -3.59 8.23
N CYS A 60 8.77 -2.51 7.59
CA CYS A 60 8.73 -1.18 8.16
C CYS A 60 7.31 -0.64 8.14
N SER A 61 6.86 -0.05 9.23
CA SER A 61 5.55 0.61 9.27
C SER A 61 5.59 1.81 10.20
N LEU A 62 4.96 2.91 9.78
CA LEU A 62 4.78 4.10 10.59
C LEU A 62 3.35 4.14 11.13
N GLY A 63 3.20 4.46 12.41
CA GLY A 63 1.89 4.67 13.01
C GLY A 63 1.85 4.43 14.52
N PRO A 64 0.64 4.48 15.11
CA PRO A 64 0.43 4.27 16.53
C PRO A 64 0.76 2.82 16.95
N SER A 65 0.69 2.53 18.25
CA SER A 65 1.06 1.21 18.80
C SER A 65 0.31 0.03 18.19
N ARG A 66 -0.92 0.22 17.69
CA ARG A 66 -1.70 -0.84 17.03
C ARG A 66 -1.07 -1.38 15.74
N VAL A 67 -0.18 -0.62 15.09
CA VAL A 67 0.56 -1.05 13.89
C VAL A 67 1.42 -2.30 14.16
N ALA A 68 1.79 -2.54 15.42
CA ALA A 68 2.48 -3.77 15.81
C ALA A 68 1.73 -5.05 15.38
N GLN A 69 0.41 -5.00 15.21
CA GLN A 69 -0.40 -6.12 14.71
C GLN A 69 0.03 -6.55 13.30
N VAL A 70 0.05 -5.61 12.35
CA VAL A 70 0.42 -5.92 10.96
C VAL A 70 1.91 -6.27 10.84
N LEU A 71 2.78 -5.67 11.66
CA LEU A 71 4.18 -6.08 11.75
C LEU A 71 4.32 -7.52 12.25
N ARG A 72 3.60 -7.93 13.29
CA ARG A 72 3.58 -9.32 13.78
C ARG A 72 3.03 -10.28 12.74
N GLU A 73 2.01 -9.89 11.98
CA GLU A 73 1.48 -10.69 10.88
C GLU A 73 2.54 -10.90 9.79
N ALA A 74 3.25 -9.85 9.37
CA ALA A 74 4.33 -9.96 8.40
C ALA A 74 5.48 -10.86 8.89
N LEU A 75 5.86 -10.74 10.16
CA LEU A 75 6.85 -11.61 10.80
C LEU A 75 6.40 -13.08 10.82
N ALA A 76 5.09 -13.33 10.98
CA ALA A 76 4.52 -14.68 10.96
C ALA A 76 4.49 -15.28 9.55
N ARG A 77 4.39 -14.46 8.50
CA ARG A 77 4.48 -14.88 7.10
C ARG A 77 5.91 -15.16 6.64
N GLY A 78 6.95 -14.71 7.37
CA GLY A 78 8.34 -15.05 7.07
C GLY A 78 9.36 -13.91 7.09
N ALA A 79 8.93 -12.65 7.30
CA ALA A 79 9.85 -11.54 7.51
C ALA A 79 10.77 -11.81 8.73
N ASP A 80 11.99 -11.29 8.70
CA ASP A 80 13.00 -11.61 9.71
C ASP A 80 12.89 -10.73 10.95
N ARG A 81 12.75 -9.44 10.77
CA ARG A 81 12.57 -8.44 11.83
C ARG A 81 11.73 -7.28 11.33
N ALA A 82 11.36 -6.39 12.23
CA ALA A 82 10.51 -5.24 11.94
C ALA A 82 11.07 -3.93 12.50
N ILE A 83 10.71 -2.82 11.84
CA ILE A 83 10.94 -1.46 12.31
C ILE A 83 9.59 -0.78 12.46
N HIS A 84 9.22 -0.46 13.69
CA HIS A 84 8.04 0.34 14.00
C HIS A 84 8.46 1.81 14.13
N VAL A 85 8.15 2.59 13.12
CA VAL A 85 8.46 4.02 13.09
C VAL A 85 7.37 4.78 13.84
N GLN A 86 7.77 5.60 14.81
CA GLN A 86 6.89 6.46 15.59
C GLN A 86 7.31 7.90 15.38
N LEU A 87 6.36 8.76 15.06
CA LEU A 87 6.63 10.18 15.00
C LEU A 87 6.87 10.72 16.42
N ASP A 88 7.79 11.66 16.53
CA ASP A 88 7.99 12.41 17.76
C ASP A 88 6.74 13.26 18.13
N ALA A 89 6.74 13.88 19.30
CA ALA A 89 5.61 14.65 19.78
C ALA A 89 5.18 15.80 18.85
N ALA A 90 6.11 16.34 18.04
CA ALA A 90 5.81 17.40 17.10
C ALA A 90 5.10 16.86 15.83
N GLY A 91 5.38 15.61 15.45
CA GLY A 91 4.72 14.94 14.31
C GLY A 91 3.47 14.13 14.68
N ALA A 92 3.19 13.95 15.96
CA ALA A 92 2.11 13.07 16.43
C ALA A 92 0.70 13.71 16.40
N GLY A 93 0.58 14.99 16.06
CA GLY A 93 -0.65 15.78 16.20
C GLY A 93 -1.48 15.91 14.92
N GLY A 94 -1.82 14.82 14.24
CA GLY A 94 -2.69 14.91 13.07
C GLY A 94 -2.57 13.74 12.09
N HIS A 95 -3.30 13.85 10.97
CA HIS A 95 -3.21 12.87 9.89
C HIS A 95 -2.00 13.19 9.02
N ASN A 96 -1.04 12.27 9.01
CA ASN A 96 0.19 12.41 8.26
C ASN A 96 -0.09 12.19 6.76
N ASP A 97 0.33 13.16 5.95
CA ASP A 97 0.34 12.99 4.51
C ASP A 97 1.47 12.05 4.04
N ALA A 98 1.44 11.70 2.76
CA ALA A 98 2.44 10.81 2.18
C ALA A 98 3.88 11.37 2.31
N PHE A 99 4.04 12.69 2.36
CA PHE A 99 5.34 13.34 2.49
C PHE A 99 5.96 13.12 3.87
N VAL A 100 5.19 13.33 4.94
CA VAL A 100 5.62 13.08 6.32
C VAL A 100 5.94 11.59 6.52
N VAL A 101 5.05 10.71 6.03
CA VAL A 101 5.23 9.25 6.13
C VAL A 101 6.52 8.81 5.43
N ALA A 102 6.74 9.25 4.19
CA ALA A 102 7.92 8.88 3.42
C ALA A 102 9.21 9.44 4.03
N ALA A 103 9.17 10.68 4.53
CA ALA A 103 10.32 11.28 5.21
C ALA A 103 10.71 10.51 6.47
N ALA A 104 9.73 10.16 7.31
CA ALA A 104 9.97 9.41 8.54
C ALA A 104 10.48 7.98 8.27
N LEU A 105 9.93 7.32 7.24
CA LEU A 105 10.43 6.00 6.81
C LEU A 105 11.87 6.10 6.29
N ALA A 106 12.18 7.10 5.46
CA ALA A 106 13.54 7.32 4.97
C ALA A 106 14.53 7.53 6.12
N GLU A 107 14.18 8.39 7.09
CA GLU A 107 14.98 8.65 8.29
C GLU A 107 15.27 7.35 9.06
N ALA A 108 14.25 6.53 9.30
CA ALA A 108 14.38 5.26 10.02
C ALA A 108 15.19 4.19 9.26
N MET A 109 15.30 4.33 7.92
CA MET A 109 16.01 3.40 7.03
C MET A 109 17.46 3.79 6.75
N GLN A 110 17.87 5.02 7.02
CA GLN A 110 19.18 5.56 6.64
C GLN A 110 20.37 4.66 7.04
N SER A 111 20.32 4.04 8.23
CA SER A 111 21.41 3.19 8.74
C SER A 111 21.37 1.76 8.22
N GLU A 112 20.34 1.38 7.47
CA GLU A 112 20.07 -0.03 7.18
C GLU A 112 20.69 -0.55 5.88
N GLN A 113 21.04 0.31 4.92
CA GLN A 113 21.66 -0.07 3.64
C GLN A 113 20.89 -1.18 2.92
N PHE A 114 19.63 -0.92 2.58
CA PHE A 114 18.80 -1.86 1.81
C PHE A 114 19.22 -1.91 0.33
N ASP A 115 19.24 -3.11 -0.23
CA ASP A 115 19.43 -3.32 -1.67
C ASP A 115 18.14 -3.02 -2.45
N LEU A 116 16.98 -3.28 -1.82
CA LEU A 116 15.67 -3.09 -2.43
C LEU A 116 14.66 -2.62 -1.39
N VAL A 117 13.86 -1.64 -1.75
CA VAL A 117 12.74 -1.16 -0.93
C VAL A 117 11.45 -1.41 -1.71
N LEU A 118 10.52 -2.16 -1.12
CA LEU A 118 9.22 -2.47 -1.70
C LEU A 118 8.10 -1.76 -0.92
N THR A 119 7.14 -1.24 -1.63
CA THR A 119 5.86 -0.74 -1.09
C THR A 119 4.73 -1.31 -1.92
N GLY A 120 3.51 -1.33 -1.42
CA GLY A 120 2.35 -1.44 -2.28
C GLY A 120 2.22 -0.19 -3.17
N LEU A 121 1.52 -0.32 -4.29
CA LEU A 121 1.29 0.81 -5.19
C LEU A 121 0.56 1.95 -4.48
N GLN A 122 -0.48 1.62 -3.75
CA GLN A 122 -1.35 2.58 -3.06
C GLN A 122 -2.00 1.92 -1.84
N SER A 123 -2.67 2.72 -1.02
CA SER A 123 -3.44 2.20 0.12
C SER A 123 -4.92 2.11 -0.20
N ASP A 124 -5.59 1.07 0.32
CA ASP A 124 -7.01 0.81 0.11
C ASP A 124 -7.92 1.88 0.74
N ASP A 125 -7.41 2.62 1.73
CA ASP A 125 -8.14 3.68 2.41
C ASP A 125 -8.06 5.04 1.70
N GLN A 126 -6.87 5.50 1.33
CA GLN A 126 -6.65 6.85 0.78
C GLN A 126 -6.35 6.84 -0.73
N GLY A 127 -5.72 5.80 -1.25
CA GLY A 127 -5.51 5.63 -2.68
C GLY A 127 -4.56 6.61 -3.38
N PHE A 128 -3.76 7.39 -2.64
CA PHE A 128 -2.95 8.46 -3.26
C PHE A 128 -1.77 7.96 -4.12
N GLY A 129 -1.25 6.76 -3.86
CA GLY A 129 -0.13 6.19 -4.62
C GLY A 129 1.18 6.98 -4.55
N GLN A 130 1.38 7.81 -3.53
CA GLN A 130 2.48 8.78 -3.46
C GLN A 130 3.64 8.33 -2.57
N THR A 131 3.38 7.56 -1.51
CA THR A 131 4.38 7.28 -0.47
C THR A 131 5.64 6.62 -1.03
N GLY A 132 5.50 5.61 -1.89
CA GLY A 132 6.66 4.90 -2.46
C GLY A 132 7.54 5.78 -3.34
N VAL A 133 6.92 6.65 -4.15
CA VAL A 133 7.65 7.58 -5.04
C VAL A 133 8.38 8.66 -4.23
N ILE A 134 7.71 9.24 -3.23
CA ILE A 134 8.34 10.24 -2.34
C ILE A 134 9.46 9.59 -1.52
N LEU A 135 9.28 8.34 -1.08
CA LEU A 135 10.32 7.60 -0.36
C LEU A 135 11.56 7.39 -1.23
N ALA A 136 11.37 7.04 -2.50
CA ALA A 136 12.47 6.89 -3.45
C ALA A 136 13.27 8.18 -3.62
N GLU A 137 12.60 9.31 -3.81
CA GLU A 137 13.22 10.62 -3.90
C GLU A 137 13.97 10.99 -2.61
N ARG A 138 13.38 10.72 -1.44
CA ARG A 138 14.01 10.96 -0.15
C ARG A 138 15.26 10.13 0.09
N LEU A 139 15.30 8.91 -0.45
CA LEU A 139 16.45 8.02 -0.36
C LEU A 139 17.49 8.29 -1.48
N GLY A 140 17.15 9.12 -2.49
CA GLY A 140 17.98 9.35 -3.66
C GLY A 140 18.14 8.12 -4.55
N LEU A 141 17.08 7.26 -4.62
CA LEU A 141 17.12 5.97 -5.30
C LEU A 141 16.27 5.97 -6.58
N PRO A 142 16.70 5.25 -7.63
CA PRO A 142 15.85 4.99 -8.77
C PRO A 142 14.62 4.20 -8.35
N HIS A 143 13.50 4.38 -9.09
CA HIS A 143 12.26 3.71 -8.76
C HIS A 143 11.44 3.31 -9.99
N ALA A 144 10.55 2.34 -9.79
CA ALA A 144 9.50 2.00 -10.74
C ALA A 144 8.17 1.76 -10.01
N THR A 145 7.08 2.12 -10.67
CA THR A 145 5.71 2.01 -10.13
C THR A 145 4.88 1.01 -10.94
N ILE A 146 3.80 0.52 -10.33
CA ILE A 146 2.84 -0.43 -10.94
C ILE A 146 3.57 -1.71 -11.40
N VAL A 147 4.42 -2.25 -10.53
CA VAL A 147 5.32 -3.37 -10.87
C VAL A 147 4.57 -4.69 -10.78
N MET A 148 4.62 -5.47 -11.87
CA MET A 148 3.96 -6.78 -12.05
C MET A 148 4.94 -7.95 -12.21
N ASP A 149 6.25 -7.70 -12.31
CA ASP A 149 7.31 -8.72 -12.33
C ASP A 149 8.62 -8.10 -11.89
N VAL A 150 9.42 -8.83 -11.11
CA VAL A 150 10.72 -8.37 -10.60
C VAL A 150 11.78 -9.40 -10.88
N GLN A 151 12.78 -9.02 -11.67
CA GLN A 151 13.93 -9.85 -12.03
C GLN A 151 15.21 -9.20 -11.51
N VAL A 152 15.75 -9.74 -10.42
CA VAL A 152 17.00 -9.26 -9.84
C VAL A 152 18.18 -9.95 -10.50
N ALA A 153 19.09 -9.15 -11.05
CA ALA A 153 20.38 -9.57 -11.62
C ALA A 153 21.45 -8.54 -11.23
N PRO A 154 22.04 -8.65 -10.05
CA PRO A 154 23.01 -7.64 -9.58
C PRO A 154 24.09 -7.33 -10.61
N PRO A 155 24.45 -6.05 -10.81
CA PRO A 155 24.09 -4.89 -9.99
C PRO A 155 22.75 -4.23 -10.35
N ASN A 156 21.92 -4.86 -11.17
CA ASN A 156 20.67 -4.28 -11.68
C ASN A 156 19.44 -5.07 -11.24
N VAL A 157 18.30 -4.39 -11.29
CA VAL A 157 16.96 -4.98 -11.27
C VAL A 157 16.22 -4.61 -12.54
N ARG A 158 15.52 -5.58 -13.14
CA ARG A 158 14.62 -5.40 -14.28
C ARG A 158 13.21 -5.67 -13.85
N VAL A 159 12.29 -4.76 -14.15
CA VAL A 159 10.89 -4.84 -13.72
C VAL A 159 9.94 -4.70 -14.90
N LYS A 160 8.81 -5.39 -14.85
CA LYS A 160 7.68 -5.24 -15.76
C LYS A 160 6.65 -4.35 -15.11
N ARG A 161 6.34 -3.23 -15.73
CA ARG A 161 5.31 -2.27 -15.29
C ARG A 161 4.05 -2.44 -16.11
N GLU A 162 2.90 -2.38 -15.46
CA GLU A 162 1.61 -2.27 -16.14
C GLU A 162 1.39 -0.82 -16.60
N LEU A 163 0.79 -0.65 -17.78
CA LEU A 163 0.41 0.63 -18.37
C LEU A 163 -1.06 0.58 -18.77
N GLU A 164 -1.62 1.72 -19.16
CA GLU A 164 -2.99 1.80 -19.66
C GLU A 164 -3.21 0.95 -20.92
N GLY A 165 -4.45 0.52 -21.14
CA GLY A 165 -4.84 -0.23 -22.34
C GLY A 165 -4.27 -1.64 -22.43
N GLY A 166 -3.79 -2.23 -21.32
CA GLY A 166 -3.23 -3.58 -21.28
C GLY A 166 -1.79 -3.68 -21.77
N TRP A 167 -1.11 -2.55 -21.94
CA TRP A 167 0.30 -2.52 -22.28
C TRP A 167 1.19 -2.75 -21.07
N PHE A 168 2.41 -3.20 -21.35
CA PHE A 168 3.45 -3.37 -20.34
C PHE A 168 4.76 -2.77 -20.82
N GLN A 169 5.54 -2.28 -19.86
CA GLN A 169 6.87 -1.75 -20.11
C GLN A 169 7.90 -2.49 -19.26
N TRP A 170 9.01 -2.92 -19.87
CA TRP A 170 10.17 -3.39 -19.13
C TRP A 170 11.14 -2.24 -18.87
N VAL A 171 11.54 -2.07 -17.61
CA VAL A 171 12.50 -1.07 -17.18
C VAL A 171 13.63 -1.74 -16.43
N SER A 172 14.87 -1.37 -16.73
CA SER A 172 16.05 -1.81 -15.97
C SER A 172 16.68 -0.62 -15.26
N MET A 173 17.08 -0.82 -14.01
CA MET A 173 17.70 0.22 -13.19
C MET A 173 18.75 -0.40 -12.26
N PRO A 174 19.76 0.38 -11.80
CA PRO A 174 20.71 -0.10 -10.81
C PRO A 174 20.07 -0.35 -9.45
N LEU A 175 20.66 -1.25 -8.66
CA LEU A 175 20.43 -1.37 -7.25
C LEU A 175 21.35 -0.41 -6.47
N PRO A 176 20.93 0.15 -5.31
CA PRO A 176 19.63 -0.06 -4.67
C PRO A 176 18.48 0.68 -5.37
N ALA A 177 17.24 0.17 -5.24
CA ALA A 177 16.06 0.73 -5.91
C ALA A 177 14.80 0.66 -5.04
N VAL A 178 13.77 1.46 -5.38
CA VAL A 178 12.44 1.42 -4.77
C VAL A 178 11.42 0.96 -5.80
N LEU A 179 10.58 -0.02 -5.44
CA LEU A 179 9.54 -0.54 -6.32
C LEU A 179 8.17 -0.43 -5.64
N THR A 180 7.17 0.08 -6.36
CA THR A 180 5.79 0.03 -5.89
C THR A 180 5.05 -1.11 -6.60
N ILE A 181 4.61 -2.07 -5.80
CA ILE A 181 4.11 -3.37 -6.24
C ILE A 181 2.61 -3.29 -6.51
N GLN A 182 2.20 -3.80 -7.67
CA GLN A 182 0.80 -3.94 -8.06
C GLN A 182 0.21 -5.22 -7.47
N SER A 183 -1.05 -5.15 -7.06
CA SER A 183 -1.82 -6.33 -6.63
C SER A 183 -1.89 -7.37 -7.76
N GLY A 184 -1.77 -8.65 -7.38
CA GLY A 184 -1.82 -9.74 -8.35
C GLY A 184 -0.48 -10.15 -8.97
N ILE A 185 0.64 -9.50 -8.59
CA ILE A 185 1.99 -9.89 -9.05
C ILE A 185 2.34 -11.34 -8.67
N ASN A 186 1.83 -11.82 -7.54
CA ASN A 186 2.10 -13.14 -6.99
C ASN A 186 0.87 -13.72 -6.29
N GLN A 187 1.01 -14.90 -5.71
CA GLN A 187 -0.01 -15.52 -4.85
C GLN A 187 0.41 -15.38 -3.39
N LEU A 188 -0.46 -14.75 -2.59
CA LEU A 188 -0.19 -14.48 -1.19
C LEU A 188 -0.12 -15.75 -0.36
N ARG A 189 0.91 -15.86 0.49
CA ARG A 189 1.00 -16.93 1.50
C ARG A 189 0.26 -16.56 2.77
N TYR A 190 -0.22 -17.57 3.47
CA TYR A 190 -0.77 -17.43 4.81
C TYR A 190 0.28 -17.76 5.88
N ALA A 191 0.12 -17.15 7.06
CA ALA A 191 0.95 -17.47 8.21
C ALA A 191 0.64 -18.89 8.71
N THR A 192 1.67 -19.70 8.91
CA THR A 192 1.53 -21.02 9.54
C THR A 192 1.50 -20.88 11.06
N LEU A 193 0.98 -21.89 11.78
CA LEU A 193 1.04 -21.92 13.25
C LEU A 193 2.47 -21.77 13.78
N LYS A 194 3.43 -22.47 13.14
CA LYS A 194 4.86 -22.35 13.46
C LYS A 194 5.36 -20.91 13.25
N GLY A 195 4.96 -20.26 12.15
CA GLY A 195 5.29 -18.87 11.86
C GLY A 195 4.72 -17.90 12.89
N ILE A 196 3.47 -18.09 13.30
CA ILE A 196 2.81 -17.26 14.34
C ILE A 196 3.55 -17.38 15.68
N MET A 197 3.94 -18.60 16.07
CA MET A 197 4.70 -18.83 17.30
C MET A 197 6.10 -18.21 17.23
N ALA A 198 6.80 -18.35 16.10
CA ALA A 198 8.12 -17.76 15.87
C ALA A 198 8.07 -16.22 15.87
N ALA A 199 7.03 -15.64 15.28
CA ALA A 199 6.85 -14.18 15.20
C ALA A 199 6.83 -13.50 16.57
N LYS A 200 6.33 -14.17 17.62
CA LYS A 200 6.30 -13.64 18.99
C LYS A 200 7.70 -13.30 19.53
N LYS A 201 8.74 -14.01 19.06
CA LYS A 201 10.13 -13.85 19.51
C LYS A 201 10.96 -12.95 18.59
N LYS A 202 10.46 -12.65 17.38
CA LYS A 202 11.18 -11.81 16.43
C LYS A 202 11.18 -10.34 16.88
N GLU A 203 12.28 -9.65 16.59
CA GLU A 203 12.48 -8.26 16.96
C GLU A 203 11.49 -7.33 16.24
N ILE A 204 10.94 -6.37 16.99
CA ILE A 204 10.33 -5.15 16.47
C ILE A 204 11.07 -3.97 17.08
N ARG A 205 12.02 -3.43 16.35
CA ARG A 205 12.77 -2.25 16.75
C ARG A 205 11.86 -1.02 16.63
N LYS A 206 11.79 -0.22 17.66
CA LYS A 206 11.15 1.11 17.61
C LYS A 206 12.16 2.14 17.11
N ALA A 207 11.75 2.96 16.18
CA ALA A 207 12.52 4.09 15.67
C ALA A 207 11.69 5.36 15.81
N ALA A 208 12.24 6.39 16.44
CA ALA A 208 11.67 7.72 16.44
C ALA A 208 12.08 8.44 15.14
N ALA A 209 11.19 9.23 14.58
CA ALA A 209 11.45 10.04 13.39
C ALA A 209 10.66 11.36 13.46
N SER A 210 11.21 12.42 12.89
CA SER A 210 10.54 13.73 12.84
C SER A 210 9.51 13.82 11.71
N GLY A 211 9.75 13.14 10.58
CA GLY A 211 8.91 13.19 9.39
C GLY A 211 8.79 14.56 8.72
N GLY A 212 9.13 15.63 9.42
CA GLY A 212 9.05 17.02 8.93
C GLY A 212 7.60 17.55 8.86
N ALA A 213 7.41 18.65 8.09
CA ALA A 213 6.11 19.30 7.97
C ALA A 213 5.25 18.69 6.84
N ALA A 214 3.97 18.49 7.11
CA ALA A 214 2.99 18.06 6.14
C ALA A 214 2.85 19.06 4.98
N LYS A 215 2.63 18.55 3.76
CA LYS A 215 2.43 19.33 2.53
C LYS A 215 0.97 19.35 2.10
N GLN A 216 0.17 18.42 2.63
CA GLN A 216 -1.28 18.32 2.36
C GLN A 216 -2.04 18.34 3.68
N LYS A 217 -3.26 18.89 3.64
CA LYS A 217 -4.17 18.92 4.77
C LYS A 217 -5.56 18.47 4.31
N ILE A 218 -6.15 17.54 5.04
CA ILE A 218 -7.57 17.19 4.87
C ILE A 218 -8.39 18.36 5.42
N VAL A 219 -9.21 18.97 4.59
CA VAL A 219 -10.08 20.09 4.99
C VAL A 219 -11.37 19.57 5.61
N SER A 220 -11.99 18.59 4.96
CA SER A 220 -13.19 17.91 5.48
C SER A 220 -13.39 16.57 4.81
N LEU A 221 -14.05 15.65 5.52
CA LEU A 221 -14.53 14.38 5.00
C LEU A 221 -16.06 14.38 4.98
N TYR A 222 -16.65 13.70 4.01
CA TYR A 222 -18.09 13.48 3.96
C TYR A 222 -18.40 12.10 3.38
N VAL A 223 -19.53 11.55 3.79
CA VAL A 223 -20.06 10.34 3.18
C VAL A 223 -20.88 10.73 1.98
N PRO A 224 -20.52 10.33 0.76
CA PRO A 224 -21.29 10.73 -0.42
C PRO A 224 -22.69 10.13 -0.36
N GLU A 225 -23.71 10.95 -0.66
CA GLU A 225 -25.08 10.45 -0.83
C GLU A 225 -25.16 9.55 -2.06
N LYS A 226 -25.42 8.28 -1.83
CA LYS A 226 -25.62 7.31 -2.92
C LYS A 226 -27.04 7.44 -3.48
N GLY A 227 -27.26 8.43 -4.32
CA GLY A 227 -28.45 8.50 -5.15
C GLY A 227 -28.39 7.41 -6.23
N LYS A 228 -28.95 6.25 -5.98
CA LYS A 228 -29.15 5.25 -7.05
C LYS A 228 -30.24 5.77 -8.00
N LYS A 229 -29.84 6.33 -9.14
CA LYS A 229 -30.74 6.62 -10.27
C LYS A 229 -30.90 5.38 -11.16
N THR A 230 -30.98 4.20 -10.56
CA THR A 230 -31.22 2.95 -11.30
C THR A 230 -32.64 2.98 -11.87
N GLN A 231 -32.77 2.89 -13.18
CA GLN A 231 -34.06 2.70 -13.85
C GLN A 231 -34.20 1.25 -14.22
N ILE A 232 -35.31 0.64 -13.80
CA ILE A 232 -35.70 -0.71 -14.26
C ILE A 232 -36.50 -0.52 -15.53
N ILE A 233 -36.03 -1.14 -16.62
CA ILE A 233 -36.74 -1.08 -17.91
C ILE A 233 -37.71 -2.28 -17.92
N PRO A 234 -39.01 -2.06 -17.90
CA PRO A 234 -40.03 -3.11 -17.93
C PRO A 234 -40.17 -3.70 -19.33
N GLY A 235 -40.82 -4.85 -19.45
CA GLY A 235 -41.12 -5.52 -20.70
C GLY A 235 -40.39 -6.85 -20.91
N SER A 236 -40.58 -7.44 -22.08
CA SER A 236 -39.85 -8.62 -22.51
C SER A 236 -38.35 -8.31 -22.68
N PRO A 237 -37.45 -9.32 -22.64
CA PRO A 237 -36.01 -9.08 -22.85
C PRO A 237 -35.70 -8.32 -24.16
N ALA A 238 -36.44 -8.57 -25.22
CA ALA A 238 -36.25 -7.89 -26.50
C ALA A 238 -36.66 -6.41 -26.45
N GLU A 239 -37.77 -6.09 -25.78
CA GLU A 239 -38.25 -4.71 -25.58
C GLU A 239 -37.31 -3.95 -24.67
N ALA A 240 -36.89 -4.56 -23.56
CA ALA A 240 -35.95 -3.96 -22.62
C ALA A 240 -34.57 -3.69 -23.25
N ALA A 241 -34.09 -4.58 -24.10
CA ALA A 241 -32.83 -4.38 -24.86
C ALA A 241 -32.96 -3.22 -25.85
N LYS A 242 -34.07 -3.12 -26.58
CA LYS A 242 -34.34 -2.03 -27.53
C LYS A 242 -34.39 -0.68 -26.83
N GLU A 243 -35.10 -0.60 -25.71
CA GLU A 243 -35.19 0.62 -24.92
C GLU A 243 -33.85 1.01 -24.26
N LEU A 244 -33.08 0.04 -23.82
CA LEU A 244 -31.72 0.29 -23.30
C LEU A 244 -30.82 0.90 -24.38
N VAL A 245 -30.82 0.33 -25.58
CA VAL A 245 -30.03 0.88 -26.71
C VAL A 245 -30.48 2.31 -27.05
N ARG A 246 -31.83 2.57 -27.07
CA ARG A 246 -32.34 3.91 -27.27
C ARG A 246 -31.81 4.87 -26.22
N LYS A 247 -31.93 4.55 -24.95
CA LYS A 247 -31.43 5.39 -23.84
C LYS A 247 -29.91 5.63 -23.90
N LEU A 248 -29.14 4.63 -24.23
CA LEU A 248 -27.68 4.76 -24.39
C LEU A 248 -27.29 5.68 -25.54
N ARG A 249 -28.11 5.67 -26.64
CA ARG A 249 -27.88 6.52 -27.82
C ARG A 249 -28.37 7.94 -27.61
N GLU A 250 -29.63 8.10 -27.18
CA GLU A 250 -30.30 9.41 -27.18
C GLU A 250 -30.08 10.19 -25.87
N GLU A 251 -30.13 9.52 -24.72
CA GLU A 251 -30.04 10.14 -23.41
C GLU A 251 -28.60 10.20 -22.90
N ALA A 252 -27.91 9.05 -22.85
CA ALA A 252 -26.52 8.96 -22.33
C ALA A 252 -25.47 9.34 -23.38
N ARG A 253 -25.79 9.23 -24.69
CA ARG A 253 -24.89 9.53 -25.81
C ARG A 253 -23.55 8.85 -25.77
N VAL A 254 -23.53 7.59 -25.29
CA VAL A 254 -22.30 6.77 -25.16
C VAL A 254 -22.12 5.78 -26.31
N ILE A 255 -23.11 5.61 -27.17
CA ILE A 255 -23.05 4.81 -28.41
C ILE A 255 -23.60 5.63 -29.56
N GLN A 256 -23.05 5.40 -30.76
CA GLN A 256 -23.52 6.00 -32.04
C GLN A 256 -24.63 5.19 -32.67
#